data_19c04c6080b3ac83b205993aa45caf60
#
_entry.id   19c04c6080b3ac83b205993aa45caf60
#
_cell.length_a   1.000
_cell.length_b   1.000
_cell.length_c   1.000
_cell.angle_alpha   90.00
_cell.angle_beta   90.00
_cell.angle_gamma   90.00
#
_symmetry.space_group_name_H-M   'P 1'
#
loop_
_entity.id
_entity.type
_entity.pdbx_description
1 polymer ?
#
loop_
_entity_poly.entity_id
_entity_poly.type
_entity_poly.pdbx_seq_one_letter_code
_entity_poly.pdbx_strand_id
1 'polypeptide(L)'
;MKLFINGSAMSVEDIPVVDFEFFARSIAEAIKSGASIVALFAVPDYGKGAARTAAELTASPTNAATEKRARLFAFLGLPTKGMIGGIAADIGSAFPSLTPKIPQAHMFEREIFENTGIVPVGHPWLKPIRKIFDYDFYSLEGGQTHEVAVGPVHAGVIEPGHFRFQCYGEEVEHLEIALGYQHRGIEKALAGGPDIRTMHFIETAAGDTTIGHATAYAMLIEAMTGTQPDARAEAVRGIALELERMANHIGDLGALAGDVGYLPTKSFCGRLRGDVLNLTAEICGNRFGRGIIQLGGVGFDIDENMAASIAARLQKIVKDTDEAVGLLWDSPSVLARFERTGMLKKETALELGLVGPAARACGIERDVRSDYPFGIYKYAAIPVATYPSGDVYARAMVRMLEYQRSASAILDVLAALPAGNTGKPASRALPARSIALSLVEGWRGKICHCAITDNRGAFLYYKIVDPSFHNWPGLAYALRGQQISDFPLCNKSFNLSYCGFDL
;
A
#
# COMPACT_ATOMS: atom_id res chain seq x y z
N MET A 1 11.49 -20.98 7.00
CA MET A 1 10.60 -19.84 7.31
C MET A 1 9.64 -20.20 8.43
N LYS A 2 9.37 -19.26 9.36
CA LYS A 2 8.28 -19.35 10.35
C LYS A 2 6.97 -18.99 9.66
N LEU A 3 5.96 -19.83 9.75
CA LEU A 3 4.62 -19.56 9.21
C LEU A 3 3.70 -19.03 10.29
N PHE A 4 2.88 -18.01 9.94
CA PHE A 4 1.88 -17.43 10.84
C PHE A 4 0.74 -16.77 10.05
N ILE A 5 -0.38 -16.51 10.70
CA ILE A 5 -1.56 -15.87 10.09
C ILE A 5 -1.45 -14.34 10.14
N ASN A 6 -2.20 -13.67 9.29
CA ASN A 6 -2.33 -12.21 9.29
C ASN A 6 -2.81 -11.68 10.67
N GLY A 7 -2.21 -10.57 11.13
CA GLY A 7 -2.53 -10.00 12.44
C GLY A 7 -2.03 -10.87 13.61
N SER A 8 -0.85 -11.48 13.48
CA SER A 8 -0.20 -12.23 14.55
C SER A 8 0.98 -11.48 15.13
N ALA A 9 1.24 -11.74 16.41
CA ALA A 9 2.46 -11.34 17.12
C ALA A 9 3.17 -12.59 17.68
N MET A 10 4.49 -12.50 17.79
CA MET A 10 5.33 -13.57 18.33
C MET A 10 6.63 -13.00 18.90
N SER A 11 7.43 -13.82 19.60
CA SER A 11 8.79 -13.42 19.92
C SER A 11 9.58 -13.24 18.63
N VAL A 12 10.45 -12.22 18.60
CA VAL A 12 11.34 -11.99 17.45
C VAL A 12 12.30 -13.16 17.26
N GLU A 13 12.63 -13.91 18.32
CA GLU A 13 13.46 -15.10 18.30
C GLU A 13 12.79 -16.29 17.58
N ASP A 14 11.46 -16.28 17.44
CA ASP A 14 10.74 -17.30 16.67
C ASP A 14 10.99 -17.20 15.17
N ILE A 15 11.48 -16.05 14.69
CA ILE A 15 11.85 -15.88 13.27
C ILE A 15 13.23 -16.53 13.07
N PRO A 16 13.34 -17.59 12.25
CA PRO A 16 14.60 -18.29 12.06
C PRO A 16 15.63 -17.39 11.38
N VAL A 17 16.81 -17.31 12.01
CA VAL A 17 17.99 -16.63 11.46
C VAL A 17 18.85 -17.68 10.77
N VAL A 18 19.12 -17.50 9.49
CA VAL A 18 19.86 -18.45 8.65
C VAL A 18 21.02 -17.75 7.94
N ASP A 19 21.90 -18.51 7.30
CA ASP A 19 22.91 -17.93 6.43
C ASP A 19 22.27 -17.23 5.22
N PHE A 20 22.96 -16.25 4.64
CA PHE A 20 22.40 -15.42 3.57
C PHE A 20 22.09 -16.22 2.30
N GLU A 21 22.87 -17.26 1.99
CA GLU A 21 22.64 -18.07 0.79
C GLU A 21 21.32 -18.87 0.92
N PHE A 22 21.08 -19.48 2.07
CA PHE A 22 19.81 -20.17 2.37
C PHE A 22 18.65 -19.18 2.41
N PHE A 23 18.84 -17.98 2.97
CA PHE A 23 17.85 -16.91 2.97
C PHE A 23 17.41 -16.54 1.55
N ALA A 24 18.38 -16.22 0.68
CA ALA A 24 18.11 -15.83 -0.70
C ALA A 24 17.43 -16.95 -1.51
N ARG A 25 17.91 -18.19 -1.36
CA ARG A 25 17.30 -19.36 -2.01
C ARG A 25 15.88 -19.61 -1.54
N SER A 26 15.61 -19.51 -0.24
CA SER A 26 14.28 -19.71 0.32
C SER A 26 13.26 -18.69 -0.21
N ILE A 27 13.67 -17.43 -0.38
CA ILE A 27 12.81 -16.38 -0.96
C ILE A 27 12.56 -16.70 -2.44
N ALA A 28 13.60 -17.03 -3.21
CA ALA A 28 13.47 -17.32 -4.63
C ALA A 28 12.55 -18.52 -4.90
N GLU A 29 12.65 -19.59 -4.12
CA GLU A 29 11.79 -20.77 -4.21
C GLU A 29 10.33 -20.44 -3.87
N ALA A 30 10.11 -19.65 -2.81
CA ALA A 30 8.76 -19.22 -2.45
C ALA A 30 8.12 -18.35 -3.55
N ILE A 31 8.85 -17.39 -4.12
CA ILE A 31 8.36 -16.55 -5.23
C ILE A 31 8.00 -17.41 -6.45
N LYS A 32 8.85 -18.37 -6.83
CA LYS A 32 8.55 -19.33 -7.90
C LYS A 32 7.27 -20.15 -7.64
N SER A 33 6.96 -20.38 -6.36
CA SER A 33 5.74 -21.09 -5.92
C SER A 33 4.53 -20.16 -5.76
N GLY A 34 4.61 -18.91 -6.24
CA GLY A 34 3.50 -17.95 -6.24
C GLY A 34 3.40 -17.06 -5.00
N ALA A 35 4.43 -17.04 -4.14
CA ALA A 35 4.51 -16.08 -3.05
C ALA A 35 4.82 -14.66 -3.56
N SER A 36 4.67 -13.67 -2.70
CA SER A 36 5.11 -12.29 -2.96
C SER A 36 5.82 -11.70 -1.75
N ILE A 37 6.79 -10.81 -1.97
CA ILE A 37 7.39 -10.05 -0.87
C ILE A 37 6.33 -9.12 -0.28
N VAL A 38 6.13 -9.23 1.02
CA VAL A 38 5.24 -8.36 1.80
C VAL A 38 6.04 -7.22 2.41
N ALA A 39 7.17 -7.55 3.02
CA ALA A 39 8.14 -6.59 3.55
C ALA A 39 9.54 -7.20 3.53
N LEU A 40 10.53 -6.37 3.24
CA LEU A 40 11.95 -6.70 3.32
C LEU A 40 12.67 -5.48 3.87
N PHE A 41 13.34 -5.61 5.02
CA PHE A 41 14.00 -4.48 5.67
C PHE A 41 15.15 -4.95 6.55
N ALA A 42 16.10 -4.05 6.85
CA ALA A 42 17.24 -4.32 7.73
C ALA A 42 17.14 -3.49 9.00
N VAL A 43 17.35 -4.14 10.14
CA VAL A 43 17.45 -3.49 11.46
C VAL A 43 18.90 -3.39 11.83
N PRO A 44 19.51 -2.17 11.87
CA PRO A 44 20.92 -1.99 12.20
C PRO A 44 21.26 -2.45 13.62
N ASP A 45 22.47 -2.98 13.80
CA ASP A 45 23.04 -3.39 15.08
C ASP A 45 22.14 -4.32 15.92
N TYR A 46 21.23 -5.04 15.29
CA TYR A 46 20.36 -6.00 15.97
C TYR A 46 21.21 -7.08 16.66
N GLY A 47 21.06 -7.23 17.98
CA GLY A 47 21.77 -8.26 18.77
C GLY A 47 23.07 -7.80 19.45
N LYS A 48 23.59 -6.61 19.22
CA LYS A 48 24.65 -6.03 20.03
C LYS A 48 24.07 -5.42 21.31
N GLY A 49 24.09 -6.19 22.40
CA GLY A 49 23.88 -5.75 23.79
C GLY A 49 22.68 -4.83 24.03
N ALA A 50 21.82 -5.26 24.82
CA ALA A 50 20.58 -4.81 25.43
C ALA A 50 20.34 -3.30 25.72
N ALA A 51 20.92 -2.34 25.05
CA ALA A 51 20.88 -0.96 25.49
C ALA A 51 20.77 0.15 24.42
N ARG A 52 20.54 -0.19 23.15
CA ARG A 52 20.25 0.91 22.22
C ARG A 52 18.76 1.26 22.27
N THR A 53 18.48 2.50 22.64
CA THR A 53 17.15 3.09 22.56
C THR A 53 16.81 3.41 21.11
N ALA A 54 15.52 3.50 20.79
CA ALA A 54 15.05 3.97 19.48
C ALA A 54 15.70 5.31 19.07
N ALA A 55 16.00 6.20 20.03
CA ALA A 55 16.70 7.45 19.80
C ALA A 55 18.15 7.26 19.27
N GLU A 56 18.86 6.21 19.69
CA GLU A 56 20.22 5.92 19.22
C GLU A 56 20.27 5.29 17.84
N LEU A 57 19.22 4.56 17.43
CA LEU A 57 19.08 4.02 16.08
C LEU A 57 18.68 5.10 15.05
N THR A 58 18.06 6.18 15.52
CA THR A 58 17.63 7.31 14.68
C THR A 58 18.68 8.42 14.59
N ALA A 59 19.75 8.38 15.38
CA ALA A 59 20.86 9.32 15.28
C ALA A 59 21.65 9.09 13.97
N SER A 60 22.05 10.18 13.30
CA SER A 60 22.94 10.10 12.14
C SER A 60 24.21 9.34 12.49
N PRO A 61 24.74 8.48 11.61
CA PRO A 61 25.94 7.73 11.89
C PRO A 61 27.11 8.70 12.16
N THR A 62 27.58 8.75 13.39
CA THR A 62 28.82 9.41 13.73
C THR A 62 29.97 8.68 13.03
N ASN A 63 30.90 9.42 12.48
CA ASN A 63 32.06 9.00 11.66
C ASN A 63 33.10 8.08 12.38
N ALA A 64 32.65 7.06 13.08
CA ALA A 64 33.52 6.03 13.59
C ALA A 64 33.45 4.81 12.68
N ALA A 65 34.57 4.30 12.20
CA ALA A 65 34.73 3.13 11.36
C ALA A 65 34.32 1.82 12.09
N THR A 66 33.10 1.77 12.60
CA THR A 66 32.49 0.55 13.12
C THR A 66 31.92 -0.23 11.95
N GLU A 67 32.29 -1.47 11.80
CA GLU A 67 31.77 -2.42 10.82
C GLU A 67 30.23 -2.42 10.91
N LYS A 68 29.56 -1.92 9.87
CA LYS A 68 28.10 -1.89 9.83
C LYS A 68 27.57 -3.32 9.82
N ARG A 69 26.64 -3.62 10.70
CA ARG A 69 25.96 -4.93 10.77
C ARG A 69 24.48 -4.69 10.94
N ALA A 70 23.66 -5.57 10.35
CA ALA A 70 22.21 -5.53 10.51
C ALA A 70 21.62 -6.94 10.45
N ARG A 71 20.42 -7.08 10.99
CA ARG A 71 19.58 -8.24 10.72
C ARG A 71 18.57 -7.89 9.64
N LEU A 72 18.63 -8.64 8.54
CA LEU A 72 17.71 -8.54 7.43
C LEU A 72 16.51 -9.44 7.72
N PHE A 73 15.29 -8.87 7.63
CA PHE A 73 14.04 -9.59 7.78
C PHE A 73 13.29 -9.60 6.44
N ALA A 74 12.79 -10.77 6.05
CA ALA A 74 11.90 -10.93 4.89
C ALA A 74 10.59 -11.57 5.33
N PHE A 75 9.48 -10.97 4.91
CA PHE A 75 8.14 -11.51 5.08
C PHE A 75 7.51 -11.74 3.71
N LEU A 76 7.04 -12.96 3.50
CA LEU A 76 6.47 -13.42 2.24
C LEU A 76 5.01 -13.80 2.45
N GLY A 77 4.14 -13.27 1.60
CA GLY A 77 2.74 -13.70 1.55
C GLY A 77 2.63 -15.00 0.76
N LEU A 78 1.99 -15.99 1.35
CA LEU A 78 1.76 -17.34 0.79
C LEU A 78 0.25 -17.54 0.58
N PRO A 79 -0.34 -16.95 -0.47
CA PRO A 79 -1.79 -16.87 -0.61
C PRO A 79 -2.48 -18.25 -0.70
N THR A 80 -1.84 -19.21 -1.37
CA THR A 80 -2.38 -20.60 -1.45
C THR A 80 -2.49 -21.29 -0.08
N LYS A 81 -1.79 -20.77 0.95
CA LYS A 81 -1.84 -21.28 2.32
C LYS A 81 -2.61 -20.38 3.27
N GLY A 82 -2.99 -19.16 2.84
CA GLY A 82 -3.56 -18.14 3.72
C GLY A 82 -2.60 -17.68 4.83
N MET A 83 -1.28 -17.82 4.64
CA MET A 83 -0.27 -17.59 5.67
C MET A 83 0.83 -16.64 5.21
N ILE A 84 1.57 -16.12 6.19
CA ILE A 84 2.76 -15.30 5.98
C ILE A 84 3.96 -16.11 6.45
N GLY A 85 5.04 -16.09 5.69
CA GLY A 85 6.32 -16.73 6.03
C GLY A 85 7.37 -15.69 6.42
N GLY A 86 7.95 -15.78 7.63
CA GLY A 86 9.02 -14.92 8.11
C GLY A 86 10.36 -15.65 8.13
N ILE A 87 11.44 -14.99 7.71
CA ILE A 87 12.83 -15.49 7.75
C ILE A 87 13.78 -14.31 7.91
N ALA A 88 14.94 -14.53 8.54
CA ALA A 88 15.94 -13.51 8.76
C ALA A 88 17.36 -14.01 8.44
N ALA A 89 18.25 -13.06 8.15
CA ALA A 89 19.69 -13.31 8.02
C ALA A 89 20.51 -12.17 8.62
N ASP A 90 21.64 -12.47 9.23
CA ASP A 90 22.55 -11.43 9.67
C ASP A 90 23.50 -11.04 8.51
N ILE A 91 23.65 -9.73 8.28
CA ILE A 91 24.44 -9.15 7.19
C ILE A 91 25.45 -8.16 7.72
N GLY A 92 26.58 -8.03 7.00
CA GLY A 92 27.63 -7.05 7.27
C GLY A 92 27.37 -5.70 6.58
N SER A 93 28.45 -5.00 6.24
CA SER A 93 28.38 -3.72 5.50
C SER A 93 27.92 -3.86 4.04
N ALA A 94 27.83 -5.10 3.54
CA ALA A 94 27.33 -5.43 2.22
C ALA A 94 26.73 -6.83 2.21
N PHE A 95 25.85 -7.10 1.22
CA PHE A 95 25.27 -8.42 0.93
C PHE A 95 25.02 -8.56 -0.58
N PRO A 96 25.02 -9.78 -1.14
CA PRO A 96 24.66 -9.99 -2.56
C PRO A 96 23.21 -9.57 -2.83
N SER A 97 22.99 -8.74 -3.86
CA SER A 97 21.63 -8.29 -4.21
C SER A 97 20.72 -9.46 -4.61
N LEU A 98 19.50 -9.45 -4.12
CA LEU A 98 18.41 -10.35 -4.52
C LEU A 98 17.78 -9.93 -5.85
N THR A 99 17.77 -8.64 -6.16
CA THR A 99 17.05 -8.01 -7.29
C THR A 99 17.29 -8.67 -8.64
N PRO A 100 18.54 -9.07 -9.03
CA PRO A 100 18.78 -9.71 -10.33
C PRO A 100 18.01 -11.01 -10.54
N LYS A 101 17.65 -11.71 -9.48
CA LYS A 101 16.88 -12.98 -9.53
C LYS A 101 15.44 -12.81 -9.04
N ILE A 102 15.17 -11.76 -8.27
CA ILE A 102 13.90 -11.47 -7.60
C ILE A 102 13.59 -9.98 -7.78
N PRO A 103 13.03 -9.55 -8.92
CA PRO A 103 12.76 -8.13 -9.19
C PRO A 103 11.88 -7.45 -8.13
N GLN A 104 11.01 -8.19 -7.43
CA GLN A 104 10.22 -7.69 -6.30
C GLN A 104 11.07 -7.09 -5.17
N ALA A 105 12.35 -7.46 -5.03
CA ALA A 105 13.25 -6.94 -3.99
C ALA A 105 13.79 -5.54 -4.30
N HIS A 106 13.72 -5.10 -5.56
CA HIS A 106 14.36 -3.91 -6.11
C HIS A 106 14.18 -2.64 -5.25
N MET A 107 12.95 -2.28 -4.91
CA MET A 107 12.68 -1.07 -4.13
C MET A 107 13.11 -1.24 -2.66
N PHE A 108 12.95 -2.43 -2.10
CA PHE A 108 13.33 -2.72 -0.72
C PHE A 108 14.84 -2.66 -0.51
N GLU A 109 15.64 -3.19 -1.44
CA GLU A 109 17.10 -3.13 -1.34
C GLU A 109 17.63 -1.70 -1.46
N ARG A 110 17.02 -0.87 -2.30
CA ARG A 110 17.33 0.56 -2.38
C ARG A 110 17.00 1.28 -1.07
N GLU A 111 15.84 0.96 -0.46
CA GLU A 111 15.44 1.52 0.83
C GLU A 111 16.39 1.08 1.95
N ILE A 112 16.83 -0.19 1.98
CA ILE A 112 17.82 -0.69 2.93
C ILE A 112 19.12 0.09 2.79
N PHE A 113 19.63 0.24 1.56
CA PHE A 113 20.82 1.04 1.29
C PHE A 113 20.68 2.48 1.78
N GLU A 114 19.57 3.14 1.43
CA GLU A 114 19.31 4.53 1.79
C GLU A 114 19.24 4.73 3.32
N ASN A 115 18.61 3.80 4.04
CA ASN A 115 18.40 3.93 5.49
C ASN A 115 19.59 3.48 6.33
N THR A 116 20.40 2.52 5.85
CA THR A 116 21.48 1.91 6.64
C THR A 116 22.86 2.13 6.06
N GLY A 117 22.96 2.46 4.76
CA GLY A 117 24.22 2.50 4.00
C GLY A 117 24.87 1.12 3.82
N ILE A 118 24.11 0.01 4.03
CA ILE A 118 24.55 -1.36 3.73
C ILE A 118 24.33 -1.62 2.25
N VAL A 119 25.35 -2.05 1.53
CA VAL A 119 25.35 -2.12 0.06
C VAL A 119 24.82 -3.46 -0.46
N PRO A 120 23.71 -3.50 -1.22
CA PRO A 120 23.31 -4.68 -2.00
C PRO A 120 24.19 -4.80 -3.25
N VAL A 121 25.26 -5.59 -3.14
CA VAL A 121 26.26 -5.74 -4.20
C VAL A 121 25.66 -6.42 -5.43
N GLY A 122 25.81 -5.78 -6.60
CA GLY A 122 25.22 -6.26 -7.85
C GLY A 122 23.77 -5.83 -8.07
N HIS A 123 23.27 -4.89 -7.26
CA HIS A 123 21.97 -4.27 -7.53
C HIS A 123 22.03 -3.54 -8.88
N PRO A 124 21.09 -3.78 -9.82
CA PRO A 124 21.18 -3.27 -11.19
C PRO A 124 21.08 -1.74 -11.28
N TRP A 125 20.42 -1.10 -10.33
CA TRP A 125 20.23 0.35 -10.34
C TRP A 125 19.98 0.90 -8.92
N LEU A 126 21.06 1.17 -8.21
CA LEU A 126 21.04 1.62 -6.81
C LEU A 126 20.89 3.15 -6.74
N LYS A 127 19.69 3.66 -6.98
CA LYS A 127 19.35 5.08 -6.84
C LYS A 127 18.53 5.35 -5.57
N PRO A 128 18.43 6.62 -5.11
CA PRO A 128 17.64 6.96 -3.93
C PRO A 128 16.16 6.59 -4.08
N ILE A 129 15.48 6.41 -2.95
CA ILE A 129 14.03 6.18 -2.86
C ILE A 129 13.30 7.42 -2.38
N ARG A 130 13.70 7.93 -1.19
CA ARG A 130 13.03 9.06 -0.52
C ARG A 130 13.97 10.22 -0.23
N LYS A 131 15.27 9.98 -0.20
CA LYS A 131 16.25 11.05 0.00
C LYS A 131 16.58 11.70 -1.32
N ILE A 132 16.42 13.02 -1.39
CA ILE A 132 16.79 13.79 -2.56
C ILE A 132 18.29 14.07 -2.46
N PHE A 133 19.10 13.40 -3.28
CA PHE A 133 20.51 13.68 -3.47
C PHE A 133 20.87 13.51 -4.94
N ASP A 134 21.95 14.15 -5.37
CA ASP A 134 22.40 14.07 -6.75
C ASP A 134 22.81 12.64 -7.11
N TYR A 135 22.26 12.14 -8.20
CA TYR A 135 22.64 10.89 -8.85
C TYR A 135 22.43 11.05 -10.37
N ASP A 136 23.14 10.23 -11.13
CA ASP A 136 23.02 10.25 -12.59
C ASP A 136 21.67 9.62 -13.02
N PHE A 137 20.84 10.43 -13.66
CA PHE A 137 19.63 9.95 -14.30
C PHE A 137 19.97 9.07 -15.49
N TYR A 138 19.07 8.12 -15.76
CA TYR A 138 19.20 7.27 -16.93
C TYR A 138 19.13 8.11 -18.21
N SER A 139 20.07 7.89 -19.13
CA SER A 139 20.14 8.56 -20.42
C SER A 139 20.31 7.55 -21.54
N LEU A 140 19.53 7.71 -22.61
CA LEU A 140 19.68 6.94 -23.84
C LEU A 140 20.57 7.71 -24.82
N GLU A 141 21.61 7.06 -25.31
CA GLU A 141 22.46 7.60 -26.39
C GLU A 141 21.78 7.42 -27.75
N GLY A 142 21.76 8.47 -28.56
CA GLY A 142 21.24 8.44 -29.92
C GLY A 142 20.93 9.82 -30.47
N GLY A 143 21.20 10.07 -31.77
CA GLY A 143 21.03 11.39 -32.39
C GLY A 143 19.57 11.87 -32.56
N GLN A 144 18.58 11.00 -32.27
CA GLN A 144 17.16 11.30 -32.38
C GLN A 144 16.43 11.10 -31.06
N THR A 145 17.14 10.71 -29.99
CA THR A 145 16.58 10.62 -28.65
C THR A 145 16.61 11.99 -27.99
N HIS A 146 15.56 12.30 -27.24
CA HIS A 146 15.50 13.52 -26.43
C HIS A 146 14.88 13.24 -25.09
N GLU A 147 15.12 14.15 -24.16
CA GLU A 147 14.65 14.05 -22.79
C GLU A 147 13.56 15.08 -22.50
N VAL A 148 12.50 14.64 -21.82
CA VAL A 148 11.44 15.50 -21.29
C VAL A 148 11.35 15.30 -19.79
N ALA A 149 11.43 16.40 -19.03
CA ALA A 149 11.30 16.38 -17.57
C ALA A 149 10.01 17.08 -17.13
N VAL A 150 9.26 16.42 -16.24
CA VAL A 150 8.00 16.93 -15.68
C VAL A 150 8.07 16.90 -14.15
N GLY A 151 7.73 18.02 -13.52
CA GLY A 151 7.78 18.17 -12.06
C GLY A 151 9.19 18.54 -11.55
N PRO A 152 9.42 18.52 -10.21
CA PRO A 152 8.54 17.98 -9.16
C PRO A 152 7.30 18.79 -8.82
N VAL A 153 7.21 20.05 -9.25
CA VAL A 153 6.06 20.92 -8.99
C VAL A 153 5.08 20.88 -10.17
N HIS A 154 3.83 20.53 -9.89
CA HIS A 154 2.75 20.36 -10.88
C HIS A 154 1.63 21.40 -10.69
N ALA A 155 1.99 22.65 -10.36
CA ALA A 155 1.05 23.74 -10.10
C ALA A 155 -0.07 23.42 -9.08
N GLY A 156 0.17 22.49 -8.15
CA GLY A 156 -0.81 22.05 -7.15
C GLY A 156 -1.91 21.12 -7.70
N VAL A 157 -1.80 20.65 -8.94
CA VAL A 157 -2.78 19.75 -9.57
C VAL A 157 -2.62 18.31 -9.08
N ILE A 158 -1.37 17.83 -8.96
CA ILE A 158 -1.01 16.54 -8.39
C ILE A 158 0.08 16.71 -7.33
N GLU A 159 0.28 15.70 -6.49
CA GLU A 159 1.34 15.69 -5.49
C GLU A 159 2.74 15.72 -6.14
N PRO A 160 3.78 16.22 -5.44
CA PRO A 160 5.10 16.43 -6.03
C PRO A 160 5.83 15.12 -6.33
N GLY A 161 6.29 14.99 -7.55
CA GLY A 161 7.12 13.90 -8.06
C GLY A 161 7.82 14.32 -9.33
N HIS A 162 9.01 13.82 -9.60
CA HIS A 162 9.76 14.14 -10.80
C HIS A 162 9.72 12.96 -11.76
N PHE A 163 9.32 13.23 -13.00
CA PHE A 163 9.19 12.26 -14.08
C PHE A 163 10.14 12.65 -15.21
N ARG A 164 11.03 11.74 -15.57
CA ARG A 164 12.02 11.97 -16.61
C ARG A 164 11.85 10.94 -17.71
N PHE A 165 11.45 11.41 -18.88
CA PHE A 165 11.16 10.60 -20.06
C PHE A 165 12.35 10.66 -21.00
N GLN A 166 12.75 9.49 -21.49
CA GLN A 166 13.63 9.35 -22.64
C GLN A 166 12.76 8.96 -23.82
N CYS A 167 12.69 9.82 -24.84
CA CYS A 167 11.76 9.67 -25.95
C CYS A 167 12.48 9.58 -27.30
N TYR A 168 11.89 8.80 -28.21
CA TYR A 168 12.18 8.83 -29.62
C TYR A 168 10.95 9.38 -30.36
N GLY A 169 11.04 10.61 -30.85
CA GLY A 169 9.83 11.35 -31.26
C GLY A 169 8.86 11.50 -30.09
N GLU A 170 7.62 11.04 -30.26
CA GLU A 170 6.58 11.04 -29.22
C GLU A 170 6.55 9.77 -28.38
N GLU A 171 7.30 8.74 -28.77
CA GLU A 171 7.31 7.43 -28.12
C GLU A 171 8.24 7.42 -26.92
N VAL A 172 7.74 6.94 -25.78
CA VAL A 172 8.49 6.80 -24.52
C VAL A 172 9.25 5.50 -24.50
N GLU A 173 10.58 5.57 -24.59
CA GLU A 173 11.47 4.42 -24.45
C GLU A 173 11.73 4.06 -22.99
N HIS A 174 11.86 5.08 -22.14
CA HIS A 174 12.10 4.91 -20.71
C HIS A 174 11.45 6.03 -19.91
N LEU A 175 10.84 5.67 -18.79
CA LEU A 175 10.38 6.60 -17.78
C LEU A 175 11.11 6.33 -16.47
N GLU A 176 11.85 7.33 -16.01
CA GLU A 176 12.40 7.36 -14.66
C GLU A 176 11.53 8.19 -13.73
N ILE A 177 11.17 7.61 -12.59
CA ILE A 177 10.35 8.26 -11.56
C ILE A 177 11.22 8.50 -10.32
N ALA A 178 11.31 9.76 -9.89
CA ALA A 178 11.98 10.16 -8.66
C ALA A 178 10.94 10.77 -7.70
N LEU A 179 10.88 10.22 -6.49
CA LEU A 179 9.98 10.59 -5.41
C LEU A 179 10.78 11.07 -4.20
N GLY A 180 10.16 11.19 -3.03
CA GLY A 180 10.83 11.65 -1.81
C GLY A 180 10.48 13.10 -1.42
N TYR A 181 9.80 13.83 -2.30
CA TYR A 181 9.47 15.27 -2.07
C TYR A 181 8.46 15.48 -0.93
N GLN A 182 7.74 14.42 -0.52
CA GLN A 182 6.83 14.44 0.62
C GLN A 182 7.32 13.56 1.79
N HIS A 183 8.63 13.24 1.85
CA HIS A 183 9.16 12.45 2.95
C HIS A 183 9.08 13.22 4.26
N ARG A 184 8.31 12.68 5.21
CA ARG A 184 8.03 13.24 6.53
C ARG A 184 8.73 12.47 7.65
N GLY A 185 9.34 11.32 7.32
CA GLY A 185 10.03 10.47 8.28
C GLY A 185 9.08 9.76 9.26
N ILE A 186 7.89 9.37 8.80
CA ILE A 186 6.85 8.76 9.66
C ILE A 186 7.38 7.52 10.38
N GLU A 187 8.02 6.58 9.69
CA GLU A 187 8.56 5.37 10.31
C GLU A 187 9.56 5.70 11.43
N LYS A 188 10.40 6.72 11.22
CA LYS A 188 11.35 7.20 12.22
C LYS A 188 10.64 7.87 13.40
N ALA A 189 9.57 8.63 13.15
CA ALA A 189 8.78 9.28 14.19
C ALA A 189 7.99 8.29 15.06
N LEU A 190 7.72 7.08 14.54
CA LEU A 190 7.05 6.01 15.30
C LEU A 190 8.01 5.26 16.24
N ALA A 191 9.33 5.34 16.03
CA ALA A 191 10.32 4.70 16.90
C ALA A 191 10.22 5.24 18.34
N GLY A 192 10.29 4.33 19.33
CA GLY A 192 10.08 4.64 20.75
C GLY A 192 8.62 4.66 21.21
N GLY A 193 7.65 4.61 20.27
CA GLY A 193 6.23 4.47 20.59
C GLY A 193 5.82 3.04 21.01
N PRO A 194 4.51 2.78 21.14
CA PRO A 194 3.40 3.67 20.78
C PRO A 194 3.10 4.74 21.82
N ASP A 195 2.79 5.95 21.38
CA ASP A 195 2.32 7.06 22.20
C ASP A 195 0.96 7.60 21.70
N ILE A 196 0.50 8.70 22.29
CA ILE A 196 -0.79 9.32 21.94
C ILE A 196 -0.79 9.86 20.49
N ARG A 197 0.36 10.22 19.93
CA ARG A 197 0.50 10.79 18.58
C ARG A 197 0.57 9.72 17.50
N THR A 198 0.90 8.48 17.88
CA THR A 198 1.14 7.39 16.92
C THR A 198 -0.02 7.20 15.95
N MET A 199 -1.27 7.15 16.45
CA MET A 199 -2.44 7.00 15.58
C MET A 199 -2.56 8.16 14.58
N HIS A 200 -2.25 9.39 14.95
CA HIS A 200 -2.33 10.55 14.06
C HIS A 200 -1.29 10.49 12.93
N PHE A 201 -0.08 10.00 13.20
CA PHE A 201 0.92 9.74 12.15
C PHE A 201 0.42 8.66 11.19
N ILE A 202 -0.15 7.59 11.72
CA ILE A 202 -0.68 6.47 10.93
C ILE A 202 -1.86 6.93 10.04
N GLU A 203 -2.84 7.65 10.59
CA GLU A 203 -3.98 8.18 9.84
C GLU A 203 -3.60 9.14 8.71
N THR A 204 -2.39 9.67 8.75
CA THR A 204 -1.87 10.61 7.75
C THR A 204 -0.75 10.02 6.89
N ALA A 205 -0.44 8.74 7.02
CA ALA A 205 0.58 8.07 6.20
C ALA A 205 0.28 8.23 4.71
N ALA A 206 -0.98 8.02 4.33
CA ALA A 206 -1.52 8.39 3.02
C ALA A 206 -2.85 9.13 3.21
N GLY A 207 -2.95 10.36 2.69
CA GLY A 207 -4.04 11.30 3.02
C GLY A 207 -5.45 10.82 2.66
N ASP A 208 -5.57 9.89 1.72
CA ASP A 208 -6.82 9.29 1.24
C ASP A 208 -6.97 7.80 1.59
N THR A 209 -6.14 7.30 2.51
CA THR A 209 -6.12 5.90 2.97
C THR A 209 -6.03 5.86 4.51
N THR A 210 -6.81 6.70 5.17
CA THR A 210 -6.84 6.87 6.63
C THR A 210 -7.27 5.59 7.32
N ILE A 211 -8.40 5.01 6.89
CA ILE A 211 -8.99 3.82 7.49
C ILE A 211 -8.09 2.60 7.28
N GLY A 212 -7.56 2.44 6.06
CA GLY A 212 -6.69 1.32 5.72
C GLY A 212 -5.45 1.24 6.62
N HIS A 213 -4.69 2.34 6.73
CA HIS A 213 -3.50 2.41 7.58
C HIS A 213 -3.83 2.30 9.07
N ALA A 214 -4.89 3.00 9.54
CA ALA A 214 -5.32 2.93 10.94
C ALA A 214 -5.75 1.50 11.34
N THR A 215 -6.46 0.78 10.46
CA THR A 215 -6.85 -0.62 10.66
C THR A 215 -5.61 -1.53 10.77
N ALA A 216 -4.64 -1.37 9.87
CA ALA A 216 -3.40 -2.15 9.90
C ALA A 216 -2.64 -1.94 11.23
N TYR A 217 -2.52 -0.68 11.67
CA TYR A 217 -1.91 -0.36 12.95
C TYR A 217 -2.68 -0.94 14.15
N ALA A 218 -4.01 -0.78 14.18
CA ALA A 218 -4.83 -1.32 15.27
C ALA A 218 -4.68 -2.83 15.37
N MET A 219 -4.78 -3.56 14.26
CA MET A 219 -4.57 -5.02 14.21
C MET A 219 -3.20 -5.43 14.74
N LEU A 220 -2.14 -4.67 14.42
CA LEU A 220 -0.78 -4.94 14.89
C LEU A 220 -0.68 -4.80 16.41
N ILE A 221 -1.22 -3.73 16.99
CA ILE A 221 -1.22 -3.51 18.46
C ILE A 221 -2.10 -4.55 19.15
N GLU A 222 -3.27 -4.84 18.62
CA GLU A 222 -4.21 -5.84 19.13
C GLU A 222 -3.57 -7.23 19.16
N ALA A 223 -2.82 -7.60 18.10
CA ALA A 223 -2.05 -8.84 18.08
C ALA A 223 -0.99 -8.90 19.20
N MET A 224 -0.24 -7.80 19.42
CA MET A 224 0.79 -7.73 20.46
C MET A 224 0.20 -7.78 21.88
N THR A 225 -0.97 -7.19 22.09
CA THR A 225 -1.62 -7.10 23.40
C THR A 225 -2.60 -8.23 23.69
N GLY A 226 -2.87 -9.11 22.69
CA GLY A 226 -3.89 -10.15 22.80
C GLY A 226 -5.32 -9.60 22.88
N THR A 227 -5.53 -8.33 22.49
CA THR A 227 -6.85 -7.71 22.49
C THR A 227 -7.67 -8.21 21.30
N GLN A 228 -8.93 -8.56 21.55
CA GLN A 228 -9.88 -8.98 20.50
C GLN A 228 -11.00 -7.92 20.42
N PRO A 229 -11.13 -7.19 19.29
CA PRO A 229 -12.28 -6.34 19.06
C PRO A 229 -13.59 -7.11 19.05
N ASP A 230 -14.67 -6.51 19.52
CA ASP A 230 -16.00 -7.11 19.46
C ASP A 230 -16.49 -7.16 17.99
N ALA A 231 -17.37 -8.12 17.67
CA ALA A 231 -17.90 -8.32 16.30
C ALA A 231 -18.54 -7.04 15.72
N ARG A 232 -19.21 -6.24 16.56
CA ARG A 232 -19.79 -4.94 16.18
C ARG A 232 -18.70 -3.95 15.74
N ALA A 233 -17.62 -3.85 16.49
CA ALA A 233 -16.49 -3.00 16.13
C ALA A 233 -15.84 -3.41 14.80
N GLU A 234 -15.67 -4.71 14.58
CA GLU A 234 -15.15 -5.23 13.31
C GLU A 234 -16.09 -4.95 12.13
N ALA A 235 -17.41 -5.00 12.35
CA ALA A 235 -18.39 -4.64 11.33
C ALA A 235 -18.30 -3.15 10.95
N VAL A 236 -18.23 -2.26 11.93
CA VAL A 236 -18.09 -0.81 11.69
C VAL A 236 -16.75 -0.49 10.99
N ARG A 237 -15.64 -1.13 11.39
CA ARG A 237 -14.35 -1.02 10.69
C ARG A 237 -14.46 -1.44 9.23
N GLY A 238 -15.14 -2.55 8.95
CA GLY A 238 -15.37 -3.05 7.60
C GLY A 238 -16.19 -2.07 6.74
N ILE A 239 -17.30 -1.55 7.28
CA ILE A 239 -18.11 -0.52 6.62
C ILE A 239 -17.25 0.71 6.28
N ALA A 240 -16.48 1.21 7.24
CA ALA A 240 -15.63 2.38 7.03
C ALA A 240 -14.57 2.14 5.95
N LEU A 241 -13.93 0.96 5.93
CA LEU A 241 -12.91 0.60 4.94
C LEU A 241 -13.50 0.48 3.53
N GLU A 242 -14.70 -0.08 3.39
CA GLU A 242 -15.37 -0.17 2.09
C GLU A 242 -15.92 1.20 1.63
N LEU A 243 -16.37 2.09 2.53
CA LEU A 243 -16.70 3.47 2.18
C LEU A 243 -15.47 4.24 1.67
N GLU A 244 -14.29 4.09 2.31
CA GLU A 244 -13.02 4.67 1.84
C GLU A 244 -12.70 4.18 0.43
N ARG A 245 -12.85 2.87 0.17
CA ARG A 245 -12.65 2.26 -1.16
C ARG A 245 -13.60 2.83 -2.19
N MET A 246 -14.90 2.86 -1.89
CA MET A 246 -15.92 3.39 -2.81
C MET A 246 -15.66 4.84 -3.18
N ALA A 247 -15.41 5.71 -2.19
CA ALA A 247 -15.15 7.12 -2.43
C ALA A 247 -13.98 7.35 -3.38
N ASN A 248 -12.91 6.57 -3.21
CA ASN A 248 -11.72 6.70 -4.05
C ASN A 248 -11.92 6.11 -5.45
N HIS A 249 -12.56 4.95 -5.58
CA HIS A 249 -12.82 4.36 -6.89
C HIS A 249 -13.79 5.20 -7.74
N ILE A 250 -14.85 5.76 -7.15
CA ILE A 250 -15.75 6.67 -7.84
C ILE A 250 -14.99 7.94 -8.26
N GLY A 251 -14.15 8.47 -7.38
CA GLY A 251 -13.28 9.61 -7.69
C GLY A 251 -12.33 9.34 -8.85
N ASP A 252 -11.74 8.15 -8.90
CA ASP A 252 -10.81 7.74 -9.95
C ASP A 252 -11.50 7.61 -11.31
N LEU A 253 -12.69 6.99 -11.34
CA LEU A 253 -13.48 6.88 -12.58
C LEU A 253 -13.85 8.26 -13.13
N GLY A 254 -14.22 9.20 -12.25
CA GLY A 254 -14.45 10.60 -12.64
C GLY A 254 -13.19 11.29 -13.13
N ALA A 255 -12.04 11.05 -12.50
CA ALA A 255 -10.79 11.64 -12.90
C ALA A 255 -10.30 11.10 -14.25
N LEU A 256 -10.40 9.80 -14.50
CA LEU A 256 -10.10 9.18 -15.79
C LEU A 256 -10.98 9.75 -16.93
N ALA A 257 -12.27 9.94 -16.65
CA ALA A 257 -13.17 10.63 -17.58
C ALA A 257 -12.68 12.06 -17.89
N GLY A 258 -12.18 12.76 -16.87
CA GLY A 258 -11.61 14.11 -17.02
C GLY A 258 -10.36 14.15 -17.88
N ASP A 259 -9.49 13.17 -17.75
CA ASP A 259 -8.21 13.10 -18.50
C ASP A 259 -8.43 12.85 -20.02
N VAL A 260 -9.57 12.28 -20.40
CA VAL A 260 -9.98 12.16 -21.81
C VAL A 260 -11.02 13.20 -22.25
N GLY A 261 -11.26 14.22 -21.42
CA GLY A 261 -12.17 15.32 -21.74
C GLY A 261 -13.66 14.98 -21.64
N TYR A 262 -14.02 13.85 -21.04
CA TYR A 262 -15.42 13.42 -20.91
C TYR A 262 -16.05 14.02 -19.64
N LEU A 263 -16.50 15.27 -19.75
CA LEU A 263 -16.94 16.10 -18.62
C LEU A 263 -18.21 15.62 -17.89
N PRO A 264 -19.23 15.01 -18.54
CA PRO A 264 -20.43 14.54 -17.84
C PRO A 264 -20.08 13.60 -16.68
N THR A 265 -19.44 12.48 -16.96
CA THR A 265 -19.02 11.50 -15.92
C THR A 265 -18.08 12.13 -14.91
N LYS A 266 -17.11 12.97 -15.33
CA LYS A 266 -16.22 13.69 -14.41
C LYS A 266 -17.01 14.48 -13.35
N SER A 267 -17.99 15.25 -13.78
CA SER A 267 -18.77 16.13 -12.89
C SER A 267 -19.66 15.33 -11.95
N PHE A 268 -20.36 14.31 -12.46
CA PHE A 268 -21.22 13.45 -11.65
C PHE A 268 -20.43 12.63 -10.63
N CYS A 269 -19.35 11.97 -11.03
CA CYS A 269 -18.50 11.20 -10.11
C CYS A 269 -17.84 12.09 -9.05
N GLY A 270 -17.49 13.35 -9.38
CA GLY A 270 -16.99 14.30 -8.40
C GLY A 270 -17.99 14.57 -7.27
N ARG A 271 -19.29 14.77 -7.60
CA ARG A 271 -20.39 14.92 -6.63
C ARG A 271 -20.60 13.62 -5.86
N LEU A 272 -20.72 12.49 -6.55
CA LEU A 272 -21.01 11.18 -5.94
C LEU A 272 -19.90 10.73 -4.96
N ARG A 273 -18.63 11.01 -5.28
CA ARG A 273 -17.53 10.86 -4.32
C ARG A 273 -17.79 11.66 -3.05
N GLY A 274 -18.23 12.90 -3.19
CA GLY A 274 -18.62 13.75 -2.06
C GLY A 274 -19.75 13.15 -1.23
N ASP A 275 -20.75 12.56 -1.89
CA ASP A 275 -21.86 11.90 -1.20
C ASP A 275 -21.40 10.69 -0.37
N VAL A 276 -20.48 9.85 -0.89
CA VAL A 276 -19.87 8.74 -0.11
C VAL A 276 -19.04 9.28 1.06
N LEU A 277 -18.22 10.32 0.84
CA LEU A 277 -17.45 10.95 1.92
C LEU A 277 -18.35 11.54 3.02
N ASN A 278 -19.56 12.03 2.65
CA ASN A 278 -20.54 12.49 3.61
C ASN A 278 -21.15 11.36 4.43
N LEU A 279 -21.28 10.13 3.90
CA LEU A 279 -21.65 8.96 4.73
C LEU A 279 -20.60 8.68 5.81
N THR A 280 -19.33 8.75 5.46
CA THR A 280 -18.24 8.61 6.45
C THR A 280 -18.29 9.75 7.49
N ALA A 281 -18.55 10.99 7.04
CA ALA A 281 -18.66 12.14 7.94
C ALA A 281 -19.87 12.04 8.88
N GLU A 282 -20.97 11.41 8.46
CA GLU A 282 -22.15 11.15 9.30
C GLU A 282 -21.79 10.22 10.47
N ILE A 283 -20.92 9.22 10.23
CA ILE A 283 -20.49 8.29 11.29
C ILE A 283 -19.58 8.99 12.31
N CYS A 284 -18.59 9.79 11.89
CA CYS A 284 -17.52 10.25 12.79
C CYS A 284 -17.23 11.75 12.74
N GLY A 285 -18.00 12.55 12.01
CA GLY A 285 -17.75 13.99 11.85
C GLY A 285 -16.55 14.34 10.95
N ASN A 286 -15.88 13.35 10.36
CA ASN A 286 -14.73 13.53 9.46
C ASN A 286 -14.91 12.73 8.16
N ARG A 287 -14.83 13.41 7.03
CA ARG A 287 -15.06 12.79 5.70
C ARG A 287 -14.03 11.71 5.31
N PHE A 288 -12.85 11.68 5.94
CA PHE A 288 -11.80 10.67 5.73
C PHE A 288 -11.77 9.61 6.83
N GLY A 289 -12.75 9.64 7.76
CA GLY A 289 -12.89 8.62 8.79
C GLY A 289 -11.86 8.69 9.93
N ARG A 290 -11.22 9.85 10.14
CA ARG A 290 -10.28 10.01 11.25
C ARG A 290 -10.99 9.81 12.59
N GLY A 291 -10.36 9.01 13.45
CA GLY A 291 -10.89 8.67 14.76
C GLY A 291 -11.91 7.52 14.76
N ILE A 292 -12.35 7.00 13.62
CA ILE A 292 -13.21 5.80 13.58
C ILE A 292 -12.45 4.61 14.18
N ILE A 293 -11.25 4.34 13.72
CA ILE A 293 -10.45 3.21 14.19
C ILE A 293 -9.80 3.58 15.52
N GLN A 294 -10.07 2.76 16.54
CA GLN A 294 -9.44 2.84 17.86
C GLN A 294 -8.81 1.51 18.21
N LEU A 295 -7.81 1.53 19.08
CA LEU A 295 -7.17 0.30 19.56
C LEU A 295 -8.18 -0.50 20.40
N GLY A 296 -8.48 -1.72 19.96
CA GLY A 296 -9.47 -2.60 20.58
C GLY A 296 -10.91 -2.35 20.15
N GLY A 297 -11.16 -1.47 19.15
CA GLY A 297 -12.51 -1.21 18.67
C GLY A 297 -12.63 -0.02 17.74
N VAL A 298 -13.72 0.73 17.90
CA VAL A 298 -14.04 1.95 17.15
C VAL A 298 -14.44 3.09 18.07
N GLY A 299 -14.19 4.32 17.63
CA GLY A 299 -14.54 5.54 18.37
C GLY A 299 -15.99 6.00 18.22
N PHE A 300 -16.70 5.45 17.23
CA PHE A 300 -18.07 5.80 16.88
C PHE A 300 -18.87 4.55 16.55
N ASP A 301 -20.17 4.59 16.82
CA ASP A 301 -21.08 3.49 16.52
C ASP A 301 -22.04 3.88 15.39
N ILE A 302 -22.66 2.86 14.80
CA ILE A 302 -23.73 3.00 13.80
C ILE A 302 -25.00 2.43 14.42
N ASP A 303 -25.93 3.29 14.88
CA ASP A 303 -27.21 2.85 15.40
C ASP A 303 -28.18 2.43 14.25
N GLU A 304 -29.34 1.90 14.61
CA GLU A 304 -30.33 1.40 13.64
C GLU A 304 -30.84 2.49 12.69
N ASN A 305 -31.05 3.72 13.19
CA ASN A 305 -31.52 4.82 12.36
C ASN A 305 -30.44 5.28 11.38
N MET A 306 -29.18 5.37 11.85
CA MET A 306 -28.05 5.70 10.99
C MET A 306 -27.80 4.58 9.97
N ALA A 307 -27.89 3.32 10.36
CA ALA A 307 -27.79 2.18 9.44
C ALA A 307 -28.81 2.24 8.30
N ALA A 308 -30.08 2.52 8.63
CA ALA A 308 -31.16 2.69 7.65
C ALA A 308 -30.92 3.89 6.73
N SER A 309 -30.48 5.04 7.29
CA SER A 309 -30.12 6.26 6.54
C SER A 309 -28.97 5.98 5.55
N ILE A 310 -27.89 5.37 6.02
CA ILE A 310 -26.74 5.02 5.19
C ILE A 310 -27.16 4.07 4.07
N ALA A 311 -27.91 3.01 4.38
CA ALA A 311 -28.35 2.03 3.39
C ALA A 311 -29.18 2.66 2.27
N ALA A 312 -30.18 3.48 2.60
CA ALA A 312 -31.03 4.14 1.64
C ALA A 312 -30.25 5.10 0.72
N ARG A 313 -29.33 5.88 1.29
CA ARG A 313 -28.49 6.81 0.53
C ARG A 313 -27.46 6.06 -0.33
N LEU A 314 -26.86 5.00 0.19
CA LEU A 314 -25.89 4.18 -0.53
C LEU A 314 -26.52 3.55 -1.78
N GLN A 315 -27.72 2.98 -1.68
CA GLN A 315 -28.45 2.44 -2.84
C GLN A 315 -28.65 3.49 -3.94
N LYS A 316 -29.00 4.72 -3.56
CA LYS A 316 -29.14 5.83 -4.50
C LYS A 316 -27.79 6.21 -5.14
N ILE A 317 -26.73 6.32 -4.32
CA ILE A 317 -25.37 6.64 -4.80
C ILE A 317 -24.90 5.61 -5.82
N VAL A 318 -25.12 4.32 -5.55
CA VAL A 318 -24.73 3.24 -6.47
C VAL A 318 -25.46 3.36 -7.79
N LYS A 319 -26.79 3.54 -7.77
CA LYS A 319 -27.59 3.72 -8.98
C LYS A 319 -27.11 4.91 -9.80
N ASP A 320 -26.97 6.08 -9.17
CA ASP A 320 -26.51 7.31 -9.82
C ASP A 320 -25.07 7.13 -10.38
N THR A 321 -24.20 6.34 -9.69
CA THR A 321 -22.83 6.06 -10.13
C THR A 321 -22.83 5.12 -11.33
N ASP A 322 -23.62 4.05 -11.31
CA ASP A 322 -23.73 3.11 -12.42
C ASP A 322 -24.21 3.82 -13.70
N GLU A 323 -25.19 4.73 -13.58
CA GLU A 323 -25.65 5.55 -14.70
C GLU A 323 -24.55 6.49 -15.23
N ALA A 324 -23.84 7.18 -14.33
CA ALA A 324 -22.78 8.12 -14.70
C ALA A 324 -21.56 7.44 -15.32
N VAL A 325 -21.16 6.28 -14.79
CA VAL A 325 -20.01 5.50 -15.27
C VAL A 325 -20.40 4.72 -16.55
N GLY A 326 -21.63 4.26 -16.66
CA GLY A 326 -22.15 3.60 -17.86
C GLY A 326 -21.92 4.43 -19.13
N LEU A 327 -22.04 5.74 -19.04
CA LEU A 327 -21.79 6.64 -20.17
C LEU A 327 -20.37 6.55 -20.74
N LEU A 328 -19.36 6.14 -19.94
CA LEU A 328 -17.99 5.95 -20.43
C LEU A 328 -17.92 4.78 -21.40
N TRP A 329 -18.64 3.72 -21.09
CA TRP A 329 -18.60 2.46 -21.87
C TRP A 329 -19.39 2.55 -23.16
N ASP A 330 -20.32 3.50 -23.26
CA ASP A 330 -21.11 3.79 -24.46
C ASP A 330 -20.41 4.81 -25.37
N SER A 331 -19.25 5.36 -24.97
CA SER A 331 -18.53 6.39 -25.71
C SER A 331 -17.34 5.82 -26.48
N PRO A 332 -17.41 5.65 -27.83
CA PRO A 332 -16.29 5.13 -28.61
C PRO A 332 -14.99 5.95 -28.49
N SER A 333 -15.11 7.27 -28.30
CA SER A 333 -13.95 8.15 -28.13
C SER A 333 -13.22 7.93 -26.79
N VAL A 334 -13.96 7.59 -25.73
CA VAL A 334 -13.40 7.21 -24.42
C VAL A 334 -12.72 5.86 -24.53
N LEU A 335 -13.40 4.86 -25.11
CA LEU A 335 -12.86 3.51 -25.27
C LEU A 335 -11.58 3.52 -26.10
N ALA A 336 -11.54 4.29 -27.18
CA ALA A 336 -10.32 4.41 -28.03
C ALA A 336 -9.10 4.97 -27.27
N ARG A 337 -9.32 5.74 -26.19
CA ARG A 337 -8.24 6.25 -25.34
C ARG A 337 -7.90 5.30 -24.17
N PHE A 338 -8.86 4.50 -23.71
CA PHE A 338 -8.68 3.60 -22.57
C PHE A 338 -8.07 2.24 -22.96
N GLU A 339 -8.57 1.69 -24.09
CA GLU A 339 -8.12 0.38 -24.56
C GLU A 339 -6.69 0.44 -25.11
N ARG A 340 -5.88 -0.54 -24.74
CA ARG A 340 -4.47 -0.69 -25.10
C ARG A 340 -3.54 0.43 -24.63
N THR A 341 -4.03 1.44 -23.93
CA THR A 341 -3.21 2.51 -23.37
C THR A 341 -2.60 2.07 -22.03
N GLY A 342 -1.28 2.21 -21.90
CA GLY A 342 -0.54 1.84 -20.71
C GLY A 342 -0.69 0.37 -20.33
N MET A 343 -0.56 -0.52 -21.29
CA MET A 343 -0.74 -1.96 -21.12
C MET A 343 0.43 -2.59 -20.37
N LEU A 344 0.12 -3.40 -19.36
CA LEU A 344 1.08 -4.15 -18.58
C LEU A 344 0.74 -5.64 -18.61
N LYS A 345 1.71 -6.48 -19.00
CA LYS A 345 1.53 -7.93 -19.04
C LYS A 345 1.47 -8.53 -17.65
N LYS A 346 0.71 -9.62 -17.50
CA LYS A 346 0.56 -10.35 -16.23
C LYS A 346 1.91 -10.82 -15.68
N GLU A 347 2.80 -11.32 -16.53
CA GLU A 347 4.12 -11.81 -16.15
C GLU A 347 4.95 -10.68 -15.55
N THR A 348 5.00 -9.51 -16.20
CA THR A 348 5.70 -8.33 -15.69
C THR A 348 5.11 -7.85 -14.36
N ALA A 349 3.78 -7.84 -14.23
CA ALA A 349 3.11 -7.46 -12.98
C ALA A 349 3.45 -8.43 -11.83
N LEU A 350 3.57 -9.72 -12.09
CA LEU A 350 4.01 -10.73 -11.11
C LEU A 350 5.49 -10.57 -10.76
N GLU A 351 6.36 -10.36 -11.76
CA GLU A 351 7.80 -10.15 -11.55
C GLU A 351 8.10 -8.91 -10.71
N LEU A 352 7.36 -7.82 -10.92
CA LEU A 352 7.48 -6.59 -10.13
C LEU A 352 6.79 -6.67 -8.77
N GLY A 353 5.92 -7.68 -8.57
CA GLY A 353 5.16 -7.84 -7.33
C GLY A 353 4.06 -6.80 -7.14
N LEU A 354 3.37 -6.40 -8.21
CA LEU A 354 2.28 -5.43 -8.15
C LEU A 354 1.14 -5.93 -7.26
N VAL A 355 0.40 -4.99 -6.69
CA VAL A 355 -0.70 -5.26 -5.76
C VAL A 355 -1.95 -4.45 -6.12
N GLY A 356 -3.09 -4.83 -5.55
CA GLY A 356 -4.33 -4.08 -5.66
C GLY A 356 -4.90 -4.00 -7.08
N PRO A 357 -5.66 -2.93 -7.41
CA PRO A 357 -6.26 -2.75 -8.73
C PRO A 357 -5.26 -2.82 -9.89
N ALA A 358 -4.00 -2.36 -9.70
CA ALA A 358 -2.96 -2.44 -10.72
C ALA A 358 -2.62 -3.90 -11.10
N ALA A 359 -2.51 -4.79 -10.11
CA ALA A 359 -2.29 -6.22 -10.33
C ALA A 359 -3.55 -6.91 -10.86
N ARG A 360 -4.72 -6.60 -10.28
CA ARG A 360 -6.00 -7.22 -10.67
C ARG A 360 -6.41 -6.86 -12.11
N ALA A 361 -6.04 -5.68 -12.59
CA ALA A 361 -6.21 -5.28 -13.99
C ALA A 361 -5.33 -6.09 -14.97
N CYS A 362 -4.31 -6.80 -14.48
CA CYS A 362 -3.50 -7.74 -15.26
C CYS A 362 -3.98 -9.20 -15.09
N GLY A 363 -5.18 -9.44 -14.56
CA GLY A 363 -5.73 -10.78 -14.33
C GLY A 363 -5.05 -11.53 -13.18
N ILE A 364 -4.46 -10.84 -12.20
CA ILE A 364 -3.88 -11.43 -10.99
C ILE A 364 -4.95 -11.42 -9.90
N GLU A 365 -5.46 -12.58 -9.55
CA GLU A 365 -6.48 -12.75 -8.52
C GLU A 365 -5.84 -12.77 -7.13
N ARG A 366 -5.57 -11.57 -6.59
CA ARG A 366 -4.95 -11.35 -5.27
C ARG A 366 -5.65 -10.22 -4.54
N ASP A 367 -6.09 -10.51 -3.32
CA ASP A 367 -6.75 -9.54 -2.43
C ASP A 367 -6.56 -10.01 -0.99
N VAL A 368 -6.10 -9.11 -0.10
CA VAL A 368 -5.85 -9.45 1.31
C VAL A 368 -7.13 -9.91 2.01
N ARG A 369 -8.30 -9.35 1.61
CA ARG A 369 -9.61 -9.75 2.18
C ARG A 369 -9.95 -11.21 1.93
N SER A 370 -9.45 -11.79 0.82
CA SER A 370 -9.60 -13.19 0.43
C SER A 370 -8.40 -14.04 0.82
N ASP A 371 -7.17 -13.58 0.50
CA ASP A 371 -5.95 -14.37 0.68
C ASP A 371 -5.53 -14.49 2.16
N TYR A 372 -5.79 -13.45 2.97
CA TYR A 372 -5.40 -13.35 4.38
C TYR A 372 -6.49 -12.66 5.20
N PRO A 373 -7.70 -13.24 5.29
CA PRO A 373 -8.88 -12.55 5.82
C PRO A 373 -8.68 -12.02 7.23
N PHE A 374 -9.17 -10.81 7.46
CA PHE A 374 -9.09 -10.09 8.72
C PHE A 374 -10.45 -9.44 9.06
N GLY A 375 -10.67 -9.07 10.31
CA GLY A 375 -11.90 -8.40 10.73
C GLY A 375 -13.15 -9.12 10.25
N ILE A 376 -14.09 -8.35 9.71
CA ILE A 376 -15.37 -8.87 9.17
C ILE A 376 -15.17 -9.80 7.97
N TYR A 377 -14.06 -9.67 7.21
CA TYR A 377 -13.79 -10.49 6.02
C TYR A 377 -13.50 -11.96 6.32
N LYS A 378 -13.34 -12.32 7.60
CA LYS A 378 -13.31 -13.72 8.04
C LYS A 378 -14.69 -14.41 7.90
N TYR A 379 -15.75 -13.62 7.84
CA TYR A 379 -17.14 -14.07 7.85
C TYR A 379 -17.91 -13.63 6.61
N ALA A 380 -17.50 -12.55 5.96
CA ALA A 380 -18.13 -11.98 4.76
C ALA A 380 -17.13 -11.99 3.60
N ALA A 381 -17.32 -12.88 2.64
CA ALA A 381 -16.48 -12.95 1.45
C ALA A 381 -16.88 -11.91 0.42
N ILE A 382 -15.91 -11.12 -0.04
CA ILE A 382 -16.07 -10.22 -1.19
C ILE A 382 -15.36 -10.87 -2.38
N PRO A 383 -16.05 -11.16 -3.50
CA PRO A 383 -15.40 -11.72 -4.67
C PRO A 383 -14.29 -10.80 -5.20
N VAL A 384 -13.16 -11.37 -5.61
CA VAL A 384 -12.03 -10.59 -6.13
C VAL A 384 -12.36 -10.07 -7.55
N ALA A 385 -12.28 -8.75 -7.73
CA ALA A 385 -12.49 -8.12 -9.02
C ALA A 385 -11.22 -8.22 -9.88
N THR A 386 -11.29 -8.82 -11.06
CA THR A 386 -10.17 -8.92 -12.00
C THR A 386 -10.59 -8.57 -13.41
N TYR A 387 -9.62 -8.06 -14.19
CA TYR A 387 -9.76 -7.86 -15.63
C TYR A 387 -8.39 -8.14 -16.30
N PRO A 388 -8.31 -8.82 -17.46
CA PRO A 388 -7.02 -9.35 -17.91
C PRO A 388 -6.22 -8.47 -18.87
N SER A 389 -6.77 -7.36 -19.40
CA SER A 389 -6.10 -6.61 -20.49
C SER A 389 -4.90 -5.76 -20.05
N GLY A 390 -4.77 -5.45 -18.76
CA GLY A 390 -3.62 -4.75 -18.20
C GLY A 390 -3.50 -3.27 -18.55
N ASP A 391 -4.47 -2.69 -19.23
CA ASP A 391 -4.50 -1.32 -19.73
C ASP A 391 -5.32 -0.35 -18.82
N VAL A 392 -5.50 0.88 -19.27
CA VAL A 392 -6.33 1.87 -18.57
C VAL A 392 -7.77 1.36 -18.43
N TYR A 393 -8.30 0.74 -19.48
CA TYR A 393 -9.66 0.16 -19.45
C TYR A 393 -9.80 -0.89 -18.33
N ALA A 394 -8.86 -1.83 -18.27
CA ALA A 394 -8.87 -2.86 -17.22
C ALA A 394 -8.80 -2.25 -15.81
N ARG A 395 -7.94 -1.25 -15.61
CA ARG A 395 -7.83 -0.56 -14.31
C ARG A 395 -9.10 0.19 -13.93
N ALA A 396 -9.81 0.76 -14.92
CA ALA A 396 -11.11 1.40 -14.70
C ALA A 396 -12.21 0.38 -14.38
N MET A 397 -12.25 -0.75 -15.15
CA MET A 397 -13.22 -1.83 -14.92
C MET A 397 -13.07 -2.48 -13.55
N VAL A 398 -11.84 -2.74 -13.09
CA VAL A 398 -11.60 -3.25 -11.73
C VAL A 398 -12.18 -2.30 -10.69
N ARG A 399 -11.98 -0.98 -10.82
CA ARG A 399 -12.54 0.01 -9.89
C ARG A 399 -14.07 0.03 -9.90
N MET A 400 -14.67 -0.09 -11.09
CA MET A 400 -16.13 -0.19 -11.21
C MET A 400 -16.67 -1.42 -10.46
N LEU A 401 -16.09 -2.57 -10.73
CA LEU A 401 -16.49 -3.81 -10.05
C LEU A 401 -16.27 -3.73 -8.53
N GLU A 402 -15.20 -3.10 -8.09
CA GLU A 402 -14.90 -2.99 -6.67
C GLU A 402 -15.86 -2.05 -5.93
N TYR A 403 -16.21 -0.88 -6.47
CA TYR A 403 -17.18 -0.03 -5.76
C TYR A 403 -18.55 -0.69 -5.65
N GLN A 404 -19.00 -1.43 -6.69
CA GLN A 404 -20.25 -2.17 -6.67
C GLN A 404 -20.24 -3.28 -5.59
N ARG A 405 -19.15 -4.05 -5.52
CA ARG A 405 -18.99 -5.11 -4.52
C ARG A 405 -18.86 -4.56 -3.11
N SER A 406 -18.15 -3.44 -2.95
CA SER A 406 -18.06 -2.73 -1.67
C SER A 406 -19.43 -2.26 -1.19
N ALA A 407 -20.23 -1.69 -2.09
CA ALA A 407 -21.59 -1.26 -1.75
C ALA A 407 -22.48 -2.43 -1.32
N SER A 408 -22.44 -3.54 -2.05
CA SER A 408 -23.18 -4.75 -1.66
C SER A 408 -22.73 -5.25 -0.28
N ALA A 409 -21.43 -5.33 -0.04
CA ALA A 409 -20.90 -5.77 1.26
C ALA A 409 -21.30 -4.83 2.41
N ILE A 410 -21.30 -3.51 2.19
CA ILE A 410 -21.77 -2.55 3.20
C ILE A 410 -23.26 -2.78 3.49
N LEU A 411 -24.11 -2.94 2.48
CA LEU A 411 -25.53 -3.18 2.65
C LEU A 411 -25.81 -4.47 3.42
N ASP A 412 -25.08 -5.55 3.11
CA ASP A 412 -25.19 -6.84 3.79
C ASP A 412 -24.79 -6.72 5.27
N VAL A 413 -23.69 -6.03 5.58
CA VAL A 413 -23.24 -5.81 6.95
C VAL A 413 -24.19 -4.91 7.74
N LEU A 414 -24.73 -3.84 7.13
CA LEU A 414 -25.72 -2.97 7.77
C LEU A 414 -27.01 -3.72 8.10
N ALA A 415 -27.47 -4.62 7.20
CA ALA A 415 -28.68 -5.42 7.42
C ALA A 415 -28.52 -6.46 8.53
N ALA A 416 -27.30 -6.89 8.83
CA ALA A 416 -26.97 -7.89 9.83
C ALA A 416 -25.94 -7.36 10.87
N LEU A 417 -26.04 -6.07 11.23
CA LEU A 417 -25.11 -5.45 12.14
C LEU A 417 -25.12 -6.13 13.51
N PRO A 418 -23.99 -6.72 13.99
CA PRO A 418 -23.98 -7.49 15.22
C PRO A 418 -24.36 -6.64 16.43
N ALA A 419 -25.10 -7.22 17.39
CA ALA A 419 -25.24 -6.64 18.71
C ALA A 419 -23.89 -6.66 19.46
N GLY A 420 -23.68 -5.74 20.39
CA GLY A 420 -22.46 -5.72 21.19
C GLY A 420 -21.91 -4.31 21.40
N ASN A 421 -20.70 -4.25 21.92
CA ASN A 421 -20.01 -2.99 22.19
C ASN A 421 -19.14 -2.56 21.01
N THR A 422 -18.82 -1.28 20.98
CA THR A 422 -17.89 -0.68 20.00
C THR A 422 -16.43 -1.02 20.29
N GLY A 423 -16.15 -1.79 21.35
CA GLY A 423 -14.83 -2.32 21.70
C GLY A 423 -14.42 -2.02 23.13
N LYS A 424 -13.24 -2.53 23.48
CA LYS A 424 -12.56 -2.31 24.76
C LYS A 424 -11.21 -1.68 24.49
N PRO A 425 -10.82 -0.63 25.26
CA PRO A 425 -9.51 -0.02 25.06
C PRO A 425 -8.39 -1.06 25.16
N ALA A 426 -7.56 -1.16 24.11
CA ALA A 426 -6.36 -1.98 24.15
C ALA A 426 -5.25 -1.28 24.94
N SER A 427 -4.40 -2.09 25.59
CA SER A 427 -3.20 -1.58 26.25
C SER A 427 -2.23 -1.00 25.21
N ARG A 428 -1.50 0.05 25.61
CA ARG A 428 -0.32 0.53 24.87
C ARG A 428 0.98 -0.05 25.40
N ALA A 429 0.95 -0.76 26.52
CA ALA A 429 2.11 -1.50 27.00
C ALA A 429 2.27 -2.78 26.17
N LEU A 430 3.32 -2.83 25.36
CA LEU A 430 3.58 -3.94 24.47
C LEU A 430 4.57 -4.92 25.10
N PRO A 431 4.55 -6.20 24.71
CA PRO A 431 5.53 -7.18 25.15
C PRO A 431 6.93 -6.82 24.60
N ALA A 432 7.95 -7.11 25.41
CA ALA A 432 9.33 -6.92 25.01
C ALA A 432 9.74 -7.93 23.93
N ARG A 433 10.69 -7.56 23.07
CA ARG A 433 11.32 -8.42 22.06
C ARG A 433 10.31 -9.18 21.19
N SER A 434 9.23 -8.49 20.84
CA SER A 434 8.13 -9.04 20.03
C SER A 434 8.13 -8.45 18.64
N ILE A 435 7.66 -9.23 17.69
CA ILE A 435 7.41 -8.80 16.33
C ILE A 435 5.95 -9.06 15.99
N ALA A 436 5.30 -8.11 15.35
CA ALA A 436 3.96 -8.29 14.78
C ALA A 436 3.90 -7.78 13.35
N LEU A 437 3.03 -8.39 12.58
CA LEU A 437 2.76 -8.00 11.19
C LEU A 437 1.26 -8.06 10.92
N SER A 438 0.76 -7.03 10.23
CA SER A 438 -0.63 -6.94 9.79
C SER A 438 -0.72 -6.55 8.33
N LEU A 439 -1.68 -7.15 7.62
CA LEU A 439 -2.03 -6.85 6.24
C LEU A 439 -3.48 -6.40 6.16
N VAL A 440 -3.72 -5.35 5.40
CA VAL A 440 -5.05 -4.82 5.10
C VAL A 440 -5.14 -4.54 3.61
N GLU A 441 -6.27 -4.84 2.98
CA GLU A 441 -6.52 -4.43 1.60
C GLU A 441 -7.07 -3.00 1.61
N GLY A 442 -6.20 -2.03 1.38
CA GLY A 442 -6.60 -0.66 1.08
C GLY A 442 -7.16 -0.56 -0.35
N TRP A 443 -7.73 0.57 -0.72
CA TRP A 443 -8.30 0.76 -2.05
C TRP A 443 -7.25 0.77 -3.19
N ARG A 444 -5.96 1.06 -2.88
CA ARG A 444 -4.83 0.90 -3.81
C ARG A 444 -4.21 -0.49 -3.79
N GLY A 445 -4.55 -1.34 -2.79
CA GLY A 445 -4.02 -2.68 -2.62
C GLY A 445 -3.51 -2.95 -1.22
N LYS A 446 -2.63 -3.95 -1.12
CA LYS A 446 -2.09 -4.49 0.11
C LYS A 446 -1.25 -3.46 0.89
N ILE A 447 -1.73 -3.06 2.05
CA ILE A 447 -1.02 -2.31 3.08
C ILE A 447 -0.37 -3.29 4.03
N CYS A 448 0.91 -3.09 4.38
CA CYS A 448 1.59 -3.86 5.41
C CYS A 448 2.14 -2.94 6.49
N HIS A 449 1.84 -3.27 7.75
CA HIS A 449 2.52 -2.73 8.92
C HIS A 449 3.27 -3.84 9.63
N CYS A 450 4.52 -3.58 10.01
CA CYS A 450 5.34 -4.49 10.80
C CYS A 450 6.08 -3.69 11.89
N ALA A 451 6.07 -4.18 13.13
CA ALA A 451 6.79 -3.55 14.23
C ALA A 451 7.60 -4.58 15.01
N ILE A 452 8.76 -4.16 15.46
CA ILE A 452 9.63 -4.90 16.39
C ILE A 452 9.75 -4.07 17.65
N THR A 453 9.56 -4.68 18.83
CA THR A 453 9.72 -4.01 20.12
C THR A 453 11.09 -4.26 20.73
N ASP A 454 11.57 -3.30 21.50
CA ASP A 454 12.80 -3.39 22.31
C ASP A 454 12.56 -4.18 23.62
N ASN A 455 13.57 -4.21 24.49
CA ASN A 455 13.50 -4.86 25.80
C ASN A 455 12.51 -4.21 26.80
N ARG A 456 11.97 -3.03 26.47
CA ARG A 456 11.01 -2.28 27.31
C ARG A 456 9.59 -2.29 26.70
N GLY A 457 9.41 -2.92 25.52
CA GLY A 457 8.15 -2.91 24.80
C GLY A 457 7.91 -1.66 23.96
N ALA A 458 8.90 -0.79 23.79
CA ALA A 458 8.80 0.33 22.85
C ALA A 458 9.17 -0.12 21.43
N PHE A 459 8.64 0.56 20.41
CA PHE A 459 9.00 0.25 19.03
C PHE A 459 10.50 0.49 18.80
N LEU A 460 11.26 -0.60 18.64
CA LEU A 460 12.63 -0.58 18.16
C LEU A 460 12.68 -0.21 16.68
N TYR A 461 11.78 -0.79 15.90
CA TYR A 461 11.68 -0.59 14.47
C TYR A 461 10.21 -0.66 14.02
N TYR A 462 9.81 0.23 13.14
CA TYR A 462 8.48 0.24 12.54
C TYR A 462 8.61 0.34 11.02
N LYS A 463 7.94 -0.57 10.31
CA LYS A 463 7.93 -0.61 8.85
C LYS A 463 6.51 -0.48 8.32
N ILE A 464 6.32 0.45 7.40
CA ILE A 464 5.10 0.61 6.60
C ILE A 464 5.43 0.31 5.15
N VAL A 465 4.62 -0.53 4.51
CA VAL A 465 4.67 -0.74 3.06
C VAL A 465 3.31 -0.37 2.50
N ASP A 466 3.23 0.83 1.92
CA ASP A 466 2.05 1.28 1.17
C ASP A 466 1.96 0.55 -0.18
N PRO A 467 0.78 0.25 -0.71
CA PRO A 467 0.64 -0.40 -2.03
C PRO A 467 1.39 0.34 -3.16
N SER A 468 1.51 1.66 -3.07
CA SER A 468 2.21 2.47 -4.06
C SER A 468 3.71 2.16 -4.13
N PHE A 469 4.31 1.69 -3.01
CA PHE A 469 5.70 1.25 -2.98
C PHE A 469 5.96 0.09 -3.94
N HIS A 470 5.00 -0.82 -4.09
CA HIS A 470 5.05 -1.93 -5.04
C HIS A 470 4.75 -1.49 -6.49
N ASN A 471 3.87 -0.48 -6.67
CA ASN A 471 3.20 -0.23 -7.95
C ASN A 471 3.88 0.84 -8.83
N TRP A 472 4.72 1.74 -8.29
CA TRP A 472 5.41 2.76 -9.08
C TRP A 472 6.27 2.21 -10.24
N PRO A 473 7.02 1.09 -10.05
CA PRO A 473 7.71 0.46 -11.17
C PRO A 473 6.76 0.00 -12.28
N GLY A 474 5.54 -0.43 -11.93
CA GLY A 474 4.51 -0.83 -12.89
C GLY A 474 4.08 0.31 -13.81
N LEU A 475 3.91 1.52 -13.28
CA LEU A 475 3.62 2.71 -14.08
C LEU A 475 4.75 3.00 -15.07
N ALA A 476 6.01 2.93 -14.62
CA ALA A 476 7.17 3.17 -15.49
C ALA A 476 7.23 2.15 -16.64
N TYR A 477 6.91 0.89 -16.38
CA TYR A 477 6.82 -0.14 -17.42
C TYR A 477 5.63 0.05 -18.37
N ALA A 478 4.47 0.46 -17.84
CA ALA A 478 3.27 0.67 -18.62
C ALA A 478 3.40 1.81 -19.65
N LEU A 479 4.33 2.73 -19.44
CA LEU A 479 4.59 3.87 -20.35
C LEU A 479 5.55 3.53 -21.51
N ARG A 480 6.27 2.40 -21.45
CA ARG A 480 7.20 2.03 -22.54
C ARG A 480 6.43 1.72 -23.83
N GLY A 481 6.88 2.32 -24.94
CA GLY A 481 6.21 2.22 -26.23
C GLY A 481 4.86 2.93 -26.31
N GLN A 482 4.53 3.79 -25.33
CA GLN A 482 3.36 4.67 -25.37
C GLN A 482 3.77 6.09 -25.78
N GLN A 483 2.81 6.88 -26.22
CA GLN A 483 3.06 8.30 -26.46
C GLN A 483 3.20 9.06 -25.15
N ILE A 484 4.07 10.05 -25.11
CA ILE A 484 4.26 10.89 -23.92
C ILE A 484 2.96 11.57 -23.49
N SER A 485 2.08 11.89 -24.45
CA SER A 485 0.73 12.45 -24.21
C SER A 485 -0.22 11.49 -23.46
N ASP A 486 0.09 10.20 -23.40
CA ASP A 486 -0.69 9.21 -22.64
C ASP A 486 -0.30 9.15 -21.15
N PHE A 487 0.78 9.83 -20.76
CA PHE A 487 1.27 9.79 -19.39
C PHE A 487 0.23 10.25 -18.35
N PRO A 488 -0.49 11.38 -18.51
CA PRO A 488 -1.49 11.80 -17.52
C PRO A 488 -2.56 10.73 -17.28
N LEU A 489 -3.11 10.16 -18.36
CA LEU A 489 -4.13 9.11 -18.31
C LEU A 489 -3.58 7.82 -17.66
N CYS A 490 -2.38 7.38 -18.07
CA CYS A 490 -1.73 6.23 -17.45
C CYS A 490 -1.48 6.45 -15.97
N ASN A 491 -0.88 7.58 -15.58
CA ASN A 491 -0.59 7.92 -14.20
C ASN A 491 -1.89 7.95 -13.36
N LYS A 492 -2.95 8.61 -13.85
CA LYS A 492 -4.23 8.63 -13.18
C LYS A 492 -4.86 7.24 -13.06
N SER A 493 -4.69 6.36 -14.05
CA SER A 493 -5.23 5.01 -14.01
C SER A 493 -4.61 4.14 -12.91
N PHE A 494 -3.35 4.35 -12.56
CA PHE A 494 -2.71 3.75 -11.39
C PHE A 494 -3.12 4.46 -10.11
N ASN A 495 -3.21 5.79 -10.14
CA ASN A 495 -3.49 6.70 -9.03
C ASN A 495 -2.70 6.39 -7.76
N LEU A 496 -1.37 6.31 -7.89
CA LEU A 496 -0.47 5.97 -6.80
C LEU A 496 -0.32 7.12 -5.81
N SER A 497 -0.13 6.78 -4.54
CA SER A 497 0.11 7.76 -3.48
C SER A 497 1.57 8.16 -3.44
N TYR A 498 1.82 9.45 -3.60
CA TYR A 498 3.16 10.03 -3.40
C TYR A 498 3.48 10.06 -1.91
N CYS A 499 2.58 10.62 -1.09
CA CYS A 499 2.78 10.70 0.35
C CYS A 499 2.82 9.31 1.04
N GLY A 500 2.05 8.33 0.56
CA GLY A 500 2.09 6.95 1.07
C GLY A 500 3.38 6.21 0.69
N PHE A 501 3.96 6.53 -0.47
CA PHE A 501 5.28 6.04 -0.85
C PHE A 501 6.39 6.71 -0.03
N ASP A 502 6.30 8.02 0.12
CA ASP A 502 7.36 8.84 0.72
C ASP A 502 7.42 8.70 2.25
N LEU A 503 6.29 8.49 2.95
CA LEU A 503 6.16 8.33 4.40
C LEU A 503 6.73 9.50 5.25
#